data_6926edfaee6c892aa02d04ff2e33a0ef
#
_entry.id   6926edfaee6c892aa02d04ff2e33a0ef
#
_cell.length_a   1.000
_cell.length_b   1.000
_cell.length_c   1.000
_cell.angle_alpha   90.00
_cell.angle_beta   90.00
_cell.angle_gamma   90.00
#
_symmetry.space_group_name_H-M   'P 1'
#
loop_
_entity.id
_entity.type
_entity.pdbx_description
1 polymer ?
#
loop_
_entity_poly.entity_id
_entity_poly.type
_entity_poly.pdbx_seq_one_letter_code
_entity_poly.pdbx_strand_id
1 'polypeptide(L)'
;MKTPIFLNNGGIFMNFQYSGTVAAISTAMSDSGIGIVRMTGNESFEIADKVYAGKNNKVLSEQKSHTIHYGYIKDGEEVIDEVLVMLMRGPHSYTGEDTVEINCHGGVYVVKKILEVLLKNGAFPAQPGEFTKRAFLNGRIDLSQAEAVGDLISAQNEYAHKSSVSQLKGNVKDKIQSIRQEI
;
A
#
# COMPACT_ATOMS: atom_id res chain seq x y z
N MET A 1 5.03 24.79 6.78
CA MET A 1 4.98 24.95 8.26
C MET A 1 5.69 23.77 8.87
N LYS A 2 6.72 24.00 9.70
CA LYS A 2 7.47 22.91 10.38
C LYS A 2 6.67 22.51 11.61
N THR A 3 6.18 21.29 11.68
CA THR A 3 5.50 20.73 12.86
C THR A 3 6.52 20.32 13.92
N PRO A 4 6.23 20.53 15.23
CA PRO A 4 7.22 20.40 16.30
C PRO A 4 7.64 18.94 16.56
N ILE A 5 8.90 18.80 16.96
CA ILE A 5 9.53 17.56 17.43
C ILE A 5 9.05 17.32 18.86
N PHE A 6 8.43 16.18 19.11
CA PHE A 6 8.17 15.69 20.47
C PHE A 6 9.21 14.63 20.83
N LEU A 7 9.95 14.89 21.90
CA LEU A 7 10.82 13.92 22.55
C LEU A 7 10.01 13.13 23.58
N ASN A 8 9.91 11.83 23.43
CA ASN A 8 9.45 10.96 24.51
C ASN A 8 10.33 9.71 24.55
N ASN A 9 10.99 9.48 25.69
CA ASN A 9 11.77 8.31 26.07
C ASN A 9 12.77 7.75 25.03
N GLY A 10 13.77 8.56 24.66
CA GLY A 10 15.04 8.04 24.14
C GLY A 10 15.10 7.69 22.63
N GLY A 11 14.09 7.95 21.86
CA GLY A 11 14.08 7.77 20.40
C GLY A 11 13.68 9.04 19.66
N ILE A 12 14.48 9.45 18.66
CA ILE A 12 14.08 10.50 17.72
C ILE A 12 13.13 9.87 16.70
N PHE A 13 11.82 9.97 16.91
CA PHE A 13 10.84 9.71 15.87
C PHE A 13 10.71 10.96 15.01
N MET A 14 11.35 10.97 13.84
CA MET A 14 11.03 11.93 12.81
C MET A 14 9.66 11.54 12.23
N ASN A 15 8.61 12.26 12.58
CA ASN A 15 7.35 12.23 11.83
C ASN A 15 7.62 12.80 10.44
N PHE A 16 8.12 11.98 9.52
CA PHE A 16 8.07 12.25 8.10
C PHE A 16 6.61 12.05 7.68
N GLN A 17 5.78 13.08 7.84
CA GLN A 17 4.53 13.13 7.10
C GLN A 17 4.92 13.20 5.62
N TYR A 18 4.93 12.04 4.96
CA TYR A 18 4.88 12.00 3.50
C TYR A 18 3.55 12.64 3.13
N SER A 19 3.64 13.91 2.71
CA SER A 19 2.48 14.68 2.32
C SER A 19 1.97 14.15 0.98
N GLY A 20 0.85 13.46 1.00
CA GLY A 20 0.11 13.10 -0.17
C GLY A 20 -0.22 11.59 -0.26
N THR A 21 -1.35 11.33 -0.85
CA THR A 21 -1.80 9.99 -1.21
C THR A 21 -1.11 9.57 -2.51
N VAL A 22 -0.49 8.38 -2.51
CA VAL A 22 0.23 7.86 -3.67
C VAL A 22 -0.45 6.62 -4.23
N ALA A 23 -0.32 6.42 -5.55
CA ALA A 23 -0.86 5.26 -6.24
C ALA A 23 0.16 4.65 -7.21
N ALA A 24 0.10 3.33 -7.38
CA ALA A 24 0.87 2.59 -8.37
C ALA A 24 0.18 1.30 -8.79
N ILE A 25 0.55 0.80 -9.98
CA ILE A 25 0.23 -0.56 -10.42
C ILE A 25 1.11 -1.52 -9.59
N SER A 26 0.48 -2.46 -8.90
CA SER A 26 1.15 -3.39 -7.98
C SER A 26 1.35 -4.79 -8.54
N THR A 27 0.85 -5.08 -9.74
CA THR A 27 1.05 -6.33 -10.48
C THR A 27 2.03 -6.13 -11.63
N ALA A 28 2.53 -7.23 -12.19
CA ALA A 28 3.37 -7.19 -13.39
C ALA A 28 2.62 -6.52 -14.56
N MET A 29 3.36 -5.75 -15.36
CA MET A 29 2.84 -5.06 -16.55
C MET A 29 2.82 -6.01 -17.75
N SER A 30 1.89 -6.94 -17.74
CA SER A 30 1.65 -7.92 -18.81
C SER A 30 0.17 -8.25 -18.90
N ASP A 31 -0.29 -8.76 -20.02
CA ASP A 31 -1.67 -9.21 -20.15
C ASP A 31 -1.92 -10.39 -19.20
N SER A 32 -2.86 -10.22 -18.29
CA SER A 32 -3.22 -11.18 -17.26
C SER A 32 -4.70 -11.08 -16.93
N GLY A 33 -5.26 -12.10 -16.27
CA GLY A 33 -6.67 -12.07 -15.85
C GLY A 33 -6.99 -11.03 -14.79
N ILE A 34 -5.99 -10.62 -13.98
CA ILE A 34 -6.16 -9.66 -12.87
C ILE A 34 -5.00 -8.67 -12.85
N GLY A 35 -5.34 -7.39 -12.68
CA GLY A 35 -4.42 -6.31 -12.35
C GLY A 35 -4.80 -5.66 -11.03
N ILE A 36 -3.82 -5.13 -10.30
CA ILE A 36 -4.05 -4.44 -9.04
C ILE A 36 -3.41 -3.05 -9.12
N VAL A 37 -4.22 -2.02 -8.88
CA VAL A 37 -3.73 -0.67 -8.63
C VAL A 37 -3.92 -0.38 -7.14
N ARG A 38 -2.82 -0.08 -6.44
CA ARG A 38 -2.81 0.24 -5.01
C ARG A 38 -2.63 1.72 -4.80
N MET A 39 -3.39 2.27 -3.85
CA MET A 39 -3.30 3.64 -3.41
C MET A 39 -3.21 3.67 -1.87
N THR A 40 -2.33 4.52 -1.31
CA THR A 40 -2.18 4.68 0.15
C THR A 40 -1.95 6.14 0.53
N GLY A 41 -2.46 6.53 1.68
CA GLY A 41 -2.38 7.88 2.25
C GLY A 41 -3.72 8.37 2.77
N ASN A 42 -3.71 9.54 3.39
CA ASN A 42 -4.86 10.08 4.12
C ASN A 42 -6.11 10.34 3.26
N GLU A 43 -5.95 10.57 1.96
CA GLU A 43 -7.06 10.89 1.03
C GLU A 43 -7.44 9.68 0.15
N SER A 44 -6.95 8.46 0.49
CA SER A 44 -7.17 7.26 -0.35
C SER A 44 -8.65 6.94 -0.53
N PHE A 45 -9.46 7.08 0.51
CA PHE A 45 -10.90 6.80 0.42
C PHE A 45 -11.65 7.87 -0.36
N GLU A 46 -11.33 9.14 -0.12
CA GLU A 46 -11.97 10.27 -0.80
C GLU A 46 -11.64 10.29 -2.30
N ILE A 47 -10.41 9.92 -2.67
CA ILE A 47 -10.03 9.79 -4.08
C ILE A 47 -10.75 8.58 -4.71
N ALA A 48 -10.82 7.45 -4.01
CA ALA A 48 -11.54 6.28 -4.48
C ALA A 48 -13.03 6.57 -4.68
N ASP A 49 -13.69 7.30 -3.78
CA ASP A 49 -15.10 7.68 -3.90
C ASP A 49 -15.39 8.53 -5.16
N LYS A 50 -14.44 9.37 -5.59
CA LYS A 50 -14.62 10.20 -6.81
C LYS A 50 -14.66 9.39 -8.10
N VAL A 51 -14.07 8.21 -8.12
CA VAL A 51 -13.90 7.39 -9.33
C VAL A 51 -14.67 6.08 -9.29
N TYR A 52 -15.19 5.69 -8.12
CA TYR A 52 -15.92 4.45 -7.92
C TYR A 52 -17.43 4.63 -8.09
N ALA A 53 -18.05 3.69 -8.76
CA ALA A 53 -19.50 3.58 -8.89
C ALA A 53 -19.98 2.20 -8.41
N GLY A 54 -20.53 2.14 -7.23
CA GLY A 54 -21.11 0.92 -6.65
C GLY A 54 -22.61 0.85 -6.79
N LYS A 55 -23.20 -0.31 -6.49
CA LYS A 55 -24.63 -0.47 -6.41
C LYS A 55 -25.21 0.42 -5.29
N ASN A 56 -26.36 1.05 -5.56
CA ASN A 56 -27.04 1.95 -4.63
C ASN A 56 -26.21 3.16 -4.18
N ASN A 57 -25.41 3.72 -5.08
CA ASN A 57 -24.54 4.87 -4.79
C ASN A 57 -23.68 4.68 -3.54
N LYS A 58 -23.14 3.48 -3.37
CA LYS A 58 -22.29 3.12 -2.22
C LYS A 58 -21.05 4.02 -2.16
N VAL A 59 -20.83 4.63 -1.00
CA VAL A 59 -19.65 5.45 -0.68
C VAL A 59 -18.63 4.58 0.05
N LEU A 60 -17.39 4.49 -0.48
CA LEU A 60 -16.35 3.61 0.06
C LEU A 60 -15.80 4.12 1.39
N SER A 61 -15.68 5.44 1.55
CA SER A 61 -15.20 6.07 2.78
C SER A 61 -16.11 5.81 4.00
N GLU A 62 -17.38 5.47 3.78
CA GLU A 62 -18.30 5.09 4.84
C GLU A 62 -18.27 3.60 5.21
N GLN A 63 -17.55 2.78 4.42
CA GLN A 63 -17.52 1.35 4.62
C GLN A 63 -16.50 0.94 5.70
N LYS A 64 -16.72 -0.26 6.26
CA LYS A 64 -15.80 -0.84 7.24
C LYS A 64 -14.45 -1.23 6.61
N SER A 65 -13.40 -1.19 7.41
CA SER A 65 -12.10 -1.72 7.04
C SER A 65 -12.13 -3.23 6.78
N HIS A 66 -11.23 -3.72 5.92
CA HIS A 66 -11.11 -5.13 5.53
C HIS A 66 -12.37 -5.69 4.87
N THR A 67 -12.98 -4.87 4.03
CA THR A 67 -14.12 -5.25 3.20
C THR A 67 -13.82 -5.11 1.73
N ILE A 68 -14.51 -5.89 0.91
CA ILE A 68 -14.39 -5.89 -0.55
C ILE A 68 -15.71 -5.43 -1.14
N HIS A 69 -15.63 -4.53 -2.13
CA HIS A 69 -16.78 -3.91 -2.76
C HIS A 69 -16.72 -4.10 -4.26
N TYR A 70 -17.75 -4.71 -4.82
CA TYR A 70 -17.96 -4.83 -6.24
C TYR A 70 -18.53 -3.53 -6.82
N GLY A 71 -18.00 -3.09 -7.96
CA GLY A 71 -18.46 -1.90 -8.66
C GLY A 71 -17.68 -1.63 -9.94
N TYR A 72 -17.65 -0.39 -10.34
CA TYR A 72 -16.98 0.09 -11.55
C TYR A 72 -16.05 1.24 -11.24
N ILE A 73 -14.95 1.36 -11.98
CA ILE A 73 -14.16 2.60 -12.03
C ILE A 73 -14.58 3.41 -13.25
N LYS A 74 -14.75 4.71 -13.04
CA LYS A 74 -15.23 5.66 -14.06
C LYS A 74 -14.28 6.87 -14.17
N ASP A 75 -14.20 7.42 -15.39
CA ASP A 75 -13.67 8.77 -15.64
C ASP A 75 -14.83 9.64 -16.16
N GLY A 76 -15.45 10.42 -15.28
CA GLY A 76 -16.73 11.09 -15.56
C GLY A 76 -17.83 10.08 -15.84
N GLU A 77 -18.42 10.13 -17.05
CA GLU A 77 -19.47 9.19 -17.47
C GLU A 77 -18.92 7.89 -18.09
N GLU A 78 -17.64 7.85 -18.46
CA GLU A 78 -17.03 6.68 -19.08
C GLU A 78 -16.72 5.60 -18.04
N VAL A 79 -17.25 4.38 -18.23
CA VAL A 79 -16.87 3.21 -17.43
C VAL A 79 -15.58 2.65 -17.98
N ILE A 80 -14.55 2.57 -17.12
CA ILE A 80 -13.24 2.04 -17.48
C ILE A 80 -13.21 0.52 -17.31
N ASP A 81 -13.67 0.02 -16.16
CA ASP A 81 -13.65 -1.40 -15.86
C ASP A 81 -14.59 -1.75 -14.71
N GLU A 82 -14.97 -3.02 -14.64
CA GLU A 82 -15.63 -3.68 -13.54
C GLU A 82 -14.58 -4.17 -12.53
N VAL A 83 -14.75 -3.85 -11.25
CA VAL A 83 -13.69 -4.01 -10.27
C VAL A 83 -14.16 -4.57 -8.93
N LEU A 84 -13.21 -5.13 -8.17
CA LEU A 84 -13.33 -5.38 -6.73
C LEU A 84 -12.42 -4.40 -6.00
N VAL A 85 -12.98 -3.55 -5.15
CA VAL A 85 -12.23 -2.59 -4.35
C VAL A 85 -12.08 -3.09 -2.92
N MET A 86 -10.86 -3.26 -2.46
CA MET A 86 -10.52 -3.64 -1.10
C MET A 86 -10.13 -2.41 -0.29
N LEU A 87 -10.65 -2.30 0.93
CA LEU A 87 -10.46 -1.18 1.84
C LEU A 87 -9.69 -1.62 3.09
N MET A 88 -8.64 -0.91 3.43
CA MET A 88 -7.84 -1.15 4.64
C MET A 88 -7.55 0.19 5.33
N ARG A 89 -8.09 0.37 6.55
CA ARG A 89 -7.85 1.59 7.34
C ARG A 89 -6.58 1.45 8.16
N GLY A 90 -5.83 2.52 8.22
CA GLY A 90 -4.71 2.63 9.15
C GLY A 90 -5.14 2.47 10.62
N PRO A 91 -4.29 1.89 11.49
CA PRO A 91 -2.95 1.36 11.21
C PRO A 91 -2.95 -0.08 10.63
N HIS A 92 -4.11 -0.70 10.42
CA HIS A 92 -4.25 -2.11 10.00
C HIS A 92 -4.21 -2.23 8.46
N SER A 93 -3.12 -1.80 7.84
CA SER A 93 -2.83 -1.92 6.41
C SER A 93 -1.36 -2.27 6.18
N TYR A 94 -0.96 -2.49 4.92
CA TYR A 94 0.44 -2.76 4.61
C TYR A 94 1.37 -1.60 4.95
N THR A 95 0.96 -0.38 4.68
CA THR A 95 1.76 0.83 4.93
C THR A 95 1.57 1.42 6.32
N GLY A 96 0.55 0.97 7.08
CA GLY A 96 0.09 1.63 8.30
C GLY A 96 -0.79 2.86 8.06
N GLU A 97 -1.04 3.22 6.79
CA GLU A 97 -1.92 4.31 6.36
C GLU A 97 -3.23 3.74 5.78
N ASP A 98 -4.22 4.60 5.55
CA ASP A 98 -5.40 4.23 4.78
C ASP A 98 -4.97 3.74 3.39
N THR A 99 -5.47 2.57 2.99
CA THR A 99 -5.07 1.91 1.75
C THR A 99 -6.28 1.38 1.00
N VAL A 100 -6.30 1.62 -0.30
CA VAL A 100 -7.29 1.10 -1.24
C VAL A 100 -6.58 0.27 -2.29
N GLU A 101 -7.05 -0.95 -2.54
CA GLU A 101 -6.61 -1.78 -3.66
C GLU A 101 -7.77 -1.99 -4.62
N ILE A 102 -7.54 -1.65 -5.89
CA ILE A 102 -8.49 -1.81 -6.98
C ILE A 102 -8.04 -3.01 -7.79
N ASN A 103 -8.79 -4.11 -7.68
CA ASN A 103 -8.58 -5.32 -8.46
C ASN A 103 -9.44 -5.21 -9.72
N CYS A 104 -8.80 -5.12 -10.87
CA CYS A 104 -9.38 -4.92 -12.19
C CYS A 104 -8.95 -6.02 -13.16
N HIS A 105 -9.43 -5.99 -14.39
CA HIS A 105 -8.87 -6.83 -15.45
C HIS A 105 -7.43 -6.43 -15.74
N GLY A 106 -6.55 -7.43 -15.92
CA GLY A 106 -5.10 -7.25 -15.96
C GLY A 106 -4.51 -6.81 -17.31
N GLY A 107 -5.34 -6.29 -18.22
CA GLY A 107 -4.85 -5.69 -19.45
C GLY A 107 -4.02 -4.44 -19.19
N VAL A 108 -2.86 -4.32 -19.84
CA VAL A 108 -1.92 -3.20 -19.64
C VAL A 108 -2.59 -1.83 -19.81
N TYR A 109 -3.54 -1.71 -20.76
CA TYR A 109 -4.30 -0.49 -20.98
C TYR A 109 -5.19 -0.15 -19.78
N VAL A 110 -5.94 -1.15 -19.28
CA VAL A 110 -6.91 -0.97 -18.19
C VAL A 110 -6.23 -0.51 -16.90
N VAL A 111 -5.16 -1.19 -16.48
CA VAL A 111 -4.45 -0.83 -15.25
C VAL A 111 -3.81 0.56 -15.32
N LYS A 112 -3.30 0.96 -16.51
CA LYS A 112 -2.77 2.30 -16.75
C LYS A 112 -3.87 3.36 -16.69
N LYS A 113 -5.04 3.08 -17.30
CA LYS A 113 -6.15 4.01 -17.31
C LYS A 113 -6.73 4.23 -15.91
N ILE A 114 -6.83 3.17 -15.09
CA ILE A 114 -7.24 3.29 -13.68
C ILE A 114 -6.23 4.14 -12.90
N LEU A 115 -4.92 3.87 -13.05
CA LEU A 115 -3.90 4.69 -12.38
C LEU A 115 -4.00 6.16 -12.80
N GLU A 116 -4.13 6.44 -14.12
CA GLU A 116 -4.28 7.80 -14.64
C GLU A 116 -5.46 8.55 -13.99
N VAL A 117 -6.60 7.89 -13.86
CA VAL A 117 -7.80 8.50 -13.26
C VAL A 117 -7.61 8.76 -11.76
N LEU A 118 -6.91 7.88 -11.01
CA LEU A 118 -6.55 8.16 -9.62
C LEU A 118 -5.64 9.37 -9.49
N LEU A 119 -4.62 9.49 -10.37
CA LEU A 119 -3.71 10.63 -10.40
C LEU A 119 -4.45 11.93 -10.74
N LYS A 120 -5.36 11.91 -11.73
CA LYS A 120 -6.21 13.03 -12.09
C LYS A 120 -7.09 13.52 -10.92
N ASN A 121 -7.47 12.61 -10.02
CA ASN A 121 -8.34 12.90 -8.87
C ASN A 121 -7.59 13.23 -7.57
N GLY A 122 -6.26 13.37 -7.61
CA GLY A 122 -5.47 13.90 -6.50
C GLY A 122 -4.42 12.95 -5.93
N ALA A 123 -4.31 11.71 -6.40
CA ALA A 123 -3.19 10.85 -6.05
C ALA A 123 -1.91 11.30 -6.76
N PHE A 124 -0.75 10.99 -6.17
CA PHE A 124 0.56 11.16 -6.79
C PHE A 124 1.12 9.79 -7.23
N PRO A 125 1.99 9.73 -8.25
CA PRO A 125 2.63 8.47 -8.60
C PRO A 125 3.59 8.03 -7.49
N ALA A 126 3.45 6.79 -7.01
CA ALA A 126 4.36 6.23 -6.03
C ALA A 126 5.74 5.96 -6.65
N GLN A 127 6.80 6.23 -5.89
CA GLN A 127 8.15 5.87 -6.25
C GLN A 127 8.39 4.35 -6.05
N PRO A 128 9.36 3.73 -6.77
CA PRO A 128 9.73 2.35 -6.51
C PRO A 128 10.03 2.10 -5.03
N GLY A 129 9.42 1.07 -4.45
CA GLY A 129 9.56 0.71 -3.04
C GLY A 129 8.84 1.63 -2.04
N GLU A 130 8.06 2.62 -2.49
CA GLU A 130 7.46 3.62 -1.60
C GLU A 130 6.48 3.03 -0.59
N PHE A 131 5.69 2.03 -0.94
CA PHE A 131 4.78 1.36 -0.01
C PHE A 131 5.55 0.71 1.15
N THR A 132 6.64 0.00 0.85
CA THR A 132 7.51 -0.63 1.87
C THR A 132 8.23 0.42 2.72
N LYS A 133 8.69 1.51 2.10
CA LYS A 133 9.28 2.64 2.80
C LYS A 133 8.29 3.28 3.78
N ARG A 134 7.03 3.48 3.40
CA ARG A 134 5.97 4.00 4.30
C ARG A 134 5.69 3.02 5.43
N ALA A 135 5.62 1.72 5.17
CA ALA A 135 5.48 0.69 6.20
C ALA A 135 6.60 0.76 7.25
N PHE A 136 7.85 0.98 6.82
CA PHE A 136 9.00 1.17 7.70
C PHE A 136 8.90 2.47 8.51
N LEU A 137 8.61 3.60 7.84
CA LEU A 137 8.51 4.91 8.50
C LEU A 137 7.35 4.98 9.51
N ASN A 138 6.26 4.27 9.25
CA ASN A 138 5.12 4.15 10.16
C ASN A 138 5.34 3.08 11.26
N GLY A 139 6.54 2.47 11.34
CA GLY A 139 6.90 1.53 12.38
C GLY A 139 6.22 0.16 12.28
N ARG A 140 5.56 -0.14 11.15
CA ARG A 140 4.91 -1.43 10.92
C ARG A 140 5.92 -2.56 10.71
N ILE A 141 7.02 -2.27 10.03
CA ILE A 141 8.13 -3.18 9.78
C ILE A 141 9.44 -2.49 10.17
N ASP A 142 10.46 -3.25 10.53
CA ASP A 142 11.81 -2.75 10.72
C ASP A 142 12.62 -2.74 9.41
N LEU A 143 13.85 -2.21 9.46
CA LEU A 143 14.70 -2.09 8.27
C LEU A 143 15.03 -3.46 7.67
N SER A 144 15.33 -4.45 8.50
CA SER A 144 15.67 -5.80 8.04
C SER A 144 14.47 -6.48 7.35
N GLN A 145 13.27 -6.24 7.86
CA GLN A 145 12.02 -6.71 7.23
C GLN A 145 11.76 -5.98 5.91
N ALA A 146 12.05 -4.67 5.84
CA ALA A 146 11.89 -3.90 4.60
C ALA A 146 12.83 -4.40 3.49
N GLU A 147 14.08 -4.71 3.82
CA GLU A 147 15.04 -5.33 2.90
C GLU A 147 14.56 -6.72 2.44
N ALA A 148 14.07 -7.54 3.38
CA ALA A 148 13.58 -8.89 3.08
C ALA A 148 12.39 -8.92 2.11
N VAL A 149 11.58 -7.85 2.01
CA VAL A 149 10.52 -7.74 1.00
C VAL A 149 11.09 -7.77 -0.42
N GLY A 150 12.16 -7.00 -0.67
CA GLY A 150 12.85 -6.99 -1.96
C GLY A 150 13.47 -8.33 -2.30
N ASP A 151 14.16 -8.94 -1.33
CA ASP A 151 14.79 -10.25 -1.48
C ASP A 151 13.75 -11.35 -1.76
N LEU A 152 12.61 -11.30 -1.09
CA LEU A 152 11.52 -12.26 -1.31
C LEU A 152 10.94 -12.18 -2.72
N ILE A 153 10.75 -10.95 -3.24
CA ILE A 153 10.23 -10.73 -4.60
C ILE A 153 11.24 -11.24 -5.66
N SER A 154 12.54 -11.11 -5.40
CA SER A 154 13.61 -11.51 -6.32
C SER A 154 14.12 -12.95 -6.12
N ALA A 155 13.60 -13.69 -5.12
CA ALA A 155 14.06 -15.01 -4.77
C ALA A 155 13.87 -16.02 -5.93
N GLN A 156 14.96 -16.67 -6.38
CA GLN A 156 14.96 -17.61 -7.49
C GLN A 156 15.10 -19.09 -7.06
N ASN A 157 15.28 -19.33 -5.76
CA ASN A 157 15.44 -20.69 -5.23
C ASN A 157 14.87 -20.82 -3.82
N GLU A 158 14.69 -22.06 -3.37
CA GLU A 158 14.08 -22.38 -2.08
C GLU A 158 14.87 -21.83 -0.89
N TYR A 159 16.20 -21.81 -0.97
CA TYR A 159 17.04 -21.30 0.10
C TYR A 159 16.87 -19.77 0.28
N ALA A 160 16.96 -19.02 -0.81
CA ALA A 160 16.72 -17.56 -0.80
C ALA A 160 15.31 -17.24 -0.27
N HIS A 161 14.30 -17.95 -0.74
CA HIS A 161 12.92 -17.81 -0.28
C HIS A 161 12.80 -18.05 1.24
N LYS A 162 13.32 -19.17 1.77
CA LYS A 162 13.27 -19.48 3.22
C LYS A 162 14.00 -18.44 4.06
N SER A 163 15.16 -17.97 3.60
CA SER A 163 15.92 -16.90 4.26
C SER A 163 15.11 -15.61 4.37
N SER A 164 14.58 -15.13 3.23
CA SER A 164 13.79 -13.89 3.18
C SER A 164 12.51 -13.98 4.03
N VAL A 165 11.80 -15.11 4.00
CA VAL A 165 10.63 -15.34 4.86
C VAL A 165 10.99 -15.32 6.35
N SER A 166 12.11 -15.93 6.74
CA SER A 166 12.59 -15.91 8.13
C SER A 166 12.90 -14.48 8.60
N GLN A 167 13.55 -13.69 7.75
CA GLN A 167 13.88 -12.30 8.04
C GLN A 167 12.61 -11.43 8.10
N LEU A 168 11.66 -11.63 7.18
CA LEU A 168 10.37 -10.93 7.16
C LEU A 168 9.54 -11.19 8.44
N LYS A 169 9.66 -12.38 9.05
CA LYS A 169 9.02 -12.71 10.34
C LYS A 169 9.65 -12.04 11.55
N GLY A 170 10.75 -11.30 11.40
CA GLY A 170 11.42 -10.58 12.47
C GLY A 170 12.43 -11.41 13.29
N ASN A 171 12.76 -12.63 12.86
CA ASN A 171 13.69 -13.53 13.60
C ASN A 171 15.08 -12.90 13.80
N VAL A 172 15.52 -12.00 12.93
CA VAL A 172 16.79 -11.27 13.05
C VAL A 172 16.73 -10.30 14.22
N LYS A 173 15.65 -9.55 14.36
CA LYS A 173 15.41 -8.61 15.46
C LYS A 173 15.39 -9.34 16.81
N ASP A 174 14.67 -10.45 16.91
CA ASP A 174 14.57 -11.23 18.15
C ASP A 174 15.93 -11.78 18.56
N LYS A 175 16.75 -12.24 17.61
CA LYS A 175 18.10 -12.74 17.87
C LYS A 175 19.05 -11.63 18.33
N ILE A 176 18.97 -10.43 17.77
CA ILE A 176 19.76 -9.28 18.20
C ILE A 176 19.34 -8.83 19.61
N GLN A 177 18.04 -8.85 19.92
CA GLN A 177 17.54 -8.51 21.24
C GLN A 177 18.00 -9.51 22.30
N SER A 178 17.99 -10.81 22.02
CA SER A 178 18.51 -11.83 22.95
C SER A 178 19.99 -11.64 23.26
N ILE A 179 20.82 -11.38 22.24
CA ILE A 179 22.27 -11.10 22.42
C ILE A 179 22.49 -9.83 23.25
N ARG A 180 21.68 -8.78 23.05
CA ARG A 180 21.78 -7.55 23.86
C ARG A 180 21.42 -7.72 25.31
N GLN A 181 20.62 -8.73 25.67
CA GLN A 181 20.26 -9.04 27.06
C GLN A 181 21.32 -9.90 27.78
N GLU A 182 22.21 -10.53 27.00
CA GLU A 182 23.30 -11.37 27.52
C GLU A 182 24.59 -10.58 27.76
N ILE A 183 24.69 -9.32 27.35
CA ILE A 183 25.79 -8.38 27.51
C ILE A 183 25.43 -7.34 28.60
#